data_b2fc4f58ded92289bd27f4355917cd52
#
_entry.id   b2fc4f58ded92289bd27f4355917cd52
#
_cell.length_a   1.000
_cell.length_b   1.000
_cell.length_c   1.000
_cell.angle_alpha   90.00
_cell.angle_beta   90.00
_cell.angle_gamma   90.00
#
_symmetry.space_group_name_H-M   'P 1'
#
loop_
_entity.id
_entity.type
_entity.pdbx_description
1 polymer ?
#
loop_
_entity_poly.entity_id
_entity_poly.type
_entity_poly.pdbx_seq_one_letter_code
_entity_poly.pdbx_strand_id
1 'polypeptide(L)'
;GLAPVSVWLPEGRWTDFFTGETFAGNHTYELFVPLDRIPVFVKEGGIIPLLANEQGNDQEFKSLEVRFYAGEGKYRMEDETGGIDFSMQKTEDGTEIFITKDENSVTESIVVRVIGADDAVYHVHGNVEYRIQI
;
A
#
# COMPACT_ATOMS: atom_id res chain seq x y z
N GLY A 1 0.84 24.26 13.94
CA GLY A 1 -0.48 24.08 14.52
C GLY A 1 -1.30 22.98 13.91
N LEU A 2 -2.44 22.73 14.52
CA LEU A 2 -3.39 21.72 14.10
C LEU A 2 -4.71 22.39 13.71
N ALA A 3 -5.41 21.80 12.76
CA ALA A 3 -6.75 22.24 12.37
C ALA A 3 -7.77 21.14 12.64
N PRO A 4 -8.98 21.48 13.12
CA PRO A 4 -10.03 20.50 13.26
C PRO A 4 -10.60 20.13 11.90
N VAL A 5 -10.81 18.84 11.65
CA VAL A 5 -11.49 18.34 10.46
C VAL A 5 -12.50 17.29 10.84
N SER A 6 -13.62 17.28 10.11
CA SER A 6 -14.66 16.28 10.26
C SER A 6 -14.56 15.33 9.06
N VAL A 7 -14.38 14.04 9.33
CA VAL A 7 -14.18 13.04 8.29
C VAL A 7 -15.25 11.95 8.41
N TRP A 8 -15.98 11.71 7.34
CA TRP A 8 -16.87 10.56 7.24
C TRP A 8 -16.14 9.41 6.57
N LEU A 9 -16.04 8.26 7.26
CA LEU A 9 -15.46 7.04 6.71
C LEU A 9 -16.58 6.03 6.43
N PRO A 10 -16.77 5.63 5.16
CA PRO A 10 -17.74 4.58 4.81
C PRO A 10 -17.44 3.25 5.50
N GLU A 11 -18.35 2.28 5.34
CA GLU A 11 -18.17 0.95 5.90
C GLU A 11 -16.83 0.34 5.54
N GLY A 12 -16.19 -0.32 6.51
CA GLY A 12 -14.90 -0.98 6.37
C GLY A 12 -13.97 -0.59 7.51
N ARG A 13 -12.74 -1.05 7.40
CA ARG A 13 -11.67 -0.69 8.31
C ARG A 13 -10.70 0.23 7.58
N TRP A 14 -10.33 1.33 8.21
CA TRP A 14 -9.52 2.38 7.60
C TRP A 14 -8.26 2.62 8.41
N THR A 15 -7.19 2.98 7.75
CA THR A 15 -5.92 3.28 8.40
C THR A 15 -5.45 4.66 7.95
N ASP A 16 -5.07 5.51 8.91
CA ASP A 16 -4.44 6.79 8.58
C ASP A 16 -3.08 6.49 7.94
N PHE A 17 -2.90 7.00 6.73
CA PHE A 17 -1.68 6.74 5.95
C PHE A 17 -0.41 7.23 6.66
N PHE A 18 -0.50 8.32 7.41
CA PHE A 18 0.67 8.93 8.03
C PHE A 18 0.96 8.40 9.43
N THR A 19 -0.07 8.11 10.23
CA THR A 19 0.10 7.72 11.63
C THR A 19 0.00 6.23 11.86
N GLY A 20 -0.65 5.50 10.96
CA GLY A 20 -0.94 4.08 11.16
C GLY A 20 -2.13 3.80 12.07
N GLU A 21 -2.78 4.83 12.59
CA GLU A 21 -3.96 4.67 13.45
C GLU A 21 -5.12 4.10 12.65
N THR A 22 -5.87 3.15 13.25
CA THR A 22 -6.99 2.48 12.58
C THR A 22 -8.32 3.00 13.08
N PHE A 23 -9.30 3.01 12.16
CA PHE A 23 -10.64 3.52 12.42
C PHE A 23 -11.67 2.56 11.86
N ALA A 24 -12.74 2.32 12.62
CA ALA A 24 -13.91 1.62 12.11
C ALA A 24 -14.69 2.54 11.20
N GLY A 25 -15.16 2.01 10.07
CA GLY A 25 -15.96 2.79 9.14
C GLY A 25 -17.39 2.99 9.62
N ASN A 26 -18.18 3.59 8.76
CA ASN A 26 -19.58 3.93 9.02
C ASN A 26 -19.73 4.92 10.18
N HIS A 27 -18.75 5.83 10.28
CA HIS A 27 -18.63 6.81 11.36
C HIS A 27 -18.11 8.13 10.86
N THR A 28 -18.49 9.21 11.53
CA THR A 28 -17.86 10.52 11.37
C THR A 28 -16.88 10.73 12.53
N TYR A 29 -15.67 11.14 12.21
CA TYR A 29 -14.63 11.41 13.19
C TYR A 29 -14.26 12.88 13.18
N GLU A 30 -14.12 13.46 14.38
CA GLU A 30 -13.57 14.79 14.56
C GLU A 30 -12.09 14.64 14.87
N LEU A 31 -11.24 15.11 13.97
CA LEU A 31 -9.79 14.92 14.07
C LEU A 31 -9.06 16.25 14.06
N PHE A 32 -7.90 16.28 14.70
CA PHE A 32 -6.97 17.41 14.60
C PHE A 32 -5.80 16.98 13.74
N VAL A 33 -5.58 17.66 12.63
CA VAL A 33 -4.53 17.33 11.67
C VAL A 33 -3.57 18.50 11.48
N PRO A 34 -2.30 18.24 11.13
CA PRO A 34 -1.35 19.33 10.80
C PRO A 34 -1.89 20.19 9.67
N LEU A 35 -1.69 21.50 9.79
CA LEU A 35 -2.17 22.47 8.79
C LEU A 35 -1.53 22.29 7.42
N ASP A 36 -0.36 21.70 7.35
CA ASP A 36 0.42 21.52 6.13
C ASP A 36 0.20 20.13 5.49
N ARG A 37 -0.81 19.39 5.94
CA ARG A 37 -1.02 18.02 5.48
C ARG A 37 -2.51 17.74 5.30
N ILE A 38 -2.84 17.08 4.19
CA ILE A 38 -4.19 16.59 3.92
C ILE A 38 -4.33 15.23 4.59
N PRO A 39 -5.41 14.97 5.36
CA PRO A 39 -5.63 13.63 5.91
C PRO A 39 -5.88 12.61 4.80
N VAL A 40 -5.23 11.46 4.91
CA VAL A 40 -5.35 10.38 3.94
C VAL A 40 -5.66 9.08 4.68
N PHE A 41 -6.74 8.42 4.31
CA PHE A 41 -7.16 7.15 4.89
C PHE A 41 -7.18 6.08 3.82
N VAL A 42 -6.62 4.92 4.14
CA VAL A 42 -6.59 3.78 3.24
C VAL A 42 -7.51 2.70 3.77
N LYS A 43 -8.40 2.24 2.94
CA LYS A 43 -9.33 1.16 3.30
C LYS A 43 -8.60 -0.18 3.27
N GLU A 44 -9.04 -1.11 4.11
CA GLU A 44 -8.55 -2.49 4.09
C GLU A 44 -8.59 -3.07 2.68
N GLY A 45 -7.56 -3.79 2.30
CA GLY A 45 -7.38 -4.29 0.95
C GLY A 45 -6.69 -3.31 0.00
N GLY A 46 -6.44 -2.08 0.45
CA GLY A 46 -5.72 -1.09 -0.34
C GLY A 46 -4.28 -1.50 -0.61
N ILE A 47 -3.81 -1.22 -1.82
CA ILE A 47 -2.44 -1.51 -2.25
C ILE A 47 -1.86 -0.22 -2.80
N ILE A 48 -0.84 0.31 -2.12
CA ILE A 48 -0.30 1.64 -2.42
C ILE A 48 1.17 1.55 -2.79
N PRO A 49 1.52 1.67 -4.09
CA PRO A 49 2.92 1.76 -4.50
C PRO A 49 3.46 3.15 -4.19
N LEU A 50 4.67 3.18 -3.67
CA LEU A 50 5.40 4.42 -3.38
C LEU A 50 6.79 4.31 -4.01
N LEU A 51 7.29 5.43 -4.51
CA LEU A 51 8.64 5.46 -5.03
C LEU A 51 9.63 5.38 -3.86
N ALA A 52 10.54 4.44 -3.93
CA ALA A 52 11.57 4.28 -2.90
C ALA A 52 12.73 5.26 -3.10
N ASN A 53 12.76 5.95 -4.23
CA ASN A 53 13.79 6.91 -4.58
C ASN A 53 13.22 8.33 -4.51
N GLU A 54 13.75 9.15 -3.61
CA GLU A 54 13.27 10.52 -3.39
C GLU A 54 13.77 11.51 -4.44
N GLN A 55 14.66 11.11 -5.31
CA GLN A 55 15.32 12.04 -6.25
C GLN A 55 14.51 12.35 -7.50
N GLY A 56 13.44 11.61 -7.77
CA GLY A 56 12.54 11.89 -8.88
C GLY A 56 13.22 11.96 -10.24
N ASN A 57 14.12 11.01 -10.54
CA ASN A 57 14.85 10.96 -11.79
C ASN A 57 14.45 9.69 -12.59
N ASP A 58 15.20 9.36 -13.63
CA ASP A 58 14.95 8.20 -14.50
C ASP A 58 14.97 6.85 -13.76
N GLN A 59 15.34 6.85 -12.48
CA GLN A 59 15.39 5.67 -11.65
C GLN A 59 14.12 5.46 -10.81
N GLU A 60 13.11 6.32 -10.99
CA GLU A 60 11.92 6.36 -10.13
C GLU A 60 11.24 5.00 -9.95
N PHE A 61 11.09 4.24 -11.02
CA PHE A 61 10.37 2.96 -10.99
C PHE A 61 11.27 1.75 -10.74
N LYS A 62 12.59 1.93 -10.59
CA LYS A 62 13.49 0.81 -10.34
C LYS A 62 13.33 0.20 -8.95
N SER A 63 12.98 1.02 -7.97
CA SER A 63 12.77 0.57 -6.60
C SER A 63 11.47 1.13 -6.08
N LEU A 64 10.63 0.25 -5.57
CA LEU A 64 9.33 0.61 -5.02
C LEU A 64 9.20 0.13 -3.59
N GLU A 65 8.50 0.90 -2.77
CA GLU A 65 7.88 0.38 -1.55
C GLU A 65 6.40 0.22 -1.86
N VAL A 66 5.84 -0.96 -1.62
CA VAL A 66 4.43 -1.20 -1.82
C VAL A 66 3.80 -1.56 -0.49
N ARG A 67 2.81 -0.77 -0.08
CA ARG A 67 2.08 -1.01 1.17
C ARG A 67 0.80 -1.77 0.88
N PHE A 68 0.65 -2.90 1.55
CA PHE A 68 -0.54 -3.73 1.50
C PHE A 68 -1.29 -3.58 2.82
N TYR A 69 -2.45 -2.94 2.78
CA TYR A 69 -3.29 -2.78 3.97
C TYR A 69 -4.16 -4.02 4.11
N ALA A 70 -3.93 -4.80 5.16
CA ALA A 70 -4.50 -6.14 5.33
C ALA A 70 -5.98 -6.21 4.96
N GLY A 71 -6.32 -7.19 4.14
CA GLY A 71 -7.65 -7.38 3.58
C GLY A 71 -7.56 -8.12 2.27
N GLU A 72 -8.53 -7.91 1.40
CA GLU A 72 -8.53 -8.47 0.06
C GLU A 72 -8.59 -7.37 -0.99
N GLY A 73 -7.74 -7.46 -1.99
CA GLY A 73 -7.71 -6.45 -3.03
C GLY A 73 -6.72 -6.78 -4.13
N LYS A 74 -6.77 -6.00 -5.18
CA LYS A 74 -5.83 -6.12 -6.30
C LYS A 74 -5.62 -4.76 -6.95
N TYR A 75 -4.44 -4.59 -7.54
CA TYR A 75 -4.08 -3.35 -8.20
C TYR A 75 -3.05 -3.63 -9.28
N ARG A 76 -3.18 -2.96 -10.43
CA ARG A 76 -2.16 -2.99 -11.47
C ARG A 76 -1.52 -1.62 -11.62
N MET A 77 -0.20 -1.58 -11.54
CA MET A 77 0.60 -0.40 -11.80
C MET A 77 1.29 -0.57 -13.15
N GLU A 78 1.30 0.48 -13.96
CA GLU A 78 2.01 0.46 -15.23
C GLU A 78 3.13 1.50 -15.23
N ASP A 79 4.29 1.10 -15.74
CA ASP A 79 5.38 2.01 -16.07
C ASP A 79 5.43 2.19 -17.60
N GLU A 80 6.43 2.89 -18.12
CA GLU A 80 6.53 3.17 -19.55
C GLU A 80 6.73 1.92 -20.40
N THR A 81 7.23 0.83 -19.84
CA THR A 81 7.63 -0.36 -20.57
C THR A 81 6.83 -1.59 -20.24
N GLY A 82 6.10 -1.59 -19.14
CA GLY A 82 5.33 -2.74 -18.72
C GLY A 82 4.59 -2.45 -17.43
N GLY A 83 4.11 -3.50 -16.77
CA GLY A 83 3.31 -3.34 -15.57
C GLY A 83 3.59 -4.38 -14.51
N ILE A 84 2.98 -4.17 -13.36
CA ILE A 84 3.06 -5.07 -12.23
C ILE A 84 1.66 -5.26 -11.68
N ASP A 85 1.24 -6.51 -11.55
CA ASP A 85 -0.02 -6.87 -10.92
C ASP A 85 0.23 -7.26 -9.48
N PHE A 86 -0.52 -6.63 -8.59
CA PHE A 86 -0.50 -6.94 -7.17
C PHE A 86 -1.87 -7.50 -6.77
N SER A 87 -1.87 -8.55 -5.97
CA SER A 87 -3.11 -9.04 -5.38
C SER A 87 -2.87 -9.56 -3.97
N MET A 88 -3.90 -9.51 -3.17
CA MET A 88 -3.86 -9.96 -1.79
C MET A 88 -5.18 -10.65 -1.48
N GLN A 89 -5.10 -11.81 -0.85
CA GLN A 89 -6.30 -12.56 -0.46
C GLN A 89 -6.09 -13.25 0.87
N LYS A 90 -7.19 -13.43 1.60
CA LYS A 90 -7.18 -14.20 2.84
C LYS A 90 -7.25 -15.68 2.53
N THR A 91 -6.50 -16.46 3.28
CA THR A 91 -6.50 -17.93 3.17
C THR A 91 -6.74 -18.51 4.56
N GLU A 92 -6.91 -19.83 4.64
CA GLU A 92 -7.04 -20.51 5.93
C GLU A 92 -5.81 -20.32 6.80
N ASP A 93 -4.64 -20.19 6.17
CA ASP A 93 -3.35 -20.06 6.86
C ASP A 93 -2.91 -18.62 7.08
N GLY A 94 -3.71 -17.65 6.67
CA GLY A 94 -3.37 -16.23 6.82
C GLY A 94 -3.67 -15.40 5.60
N THR A 95 -2.70 -14.64 5.13
CA THR A 95 -2.83 -13.75 3.98
C THR A 95 -1.80 -14.12 2.92
N GLU A 96 -2.24 -14.15 1.69
CA GLU A 96 -1.38 -14.47 0.56
C GLU A 96 -1.29 -13.28 -0.38
N ILE A 97 -0.07 -12.91 -0.73
CA ILE A 97 0.22 -11.79 -1.63
C ILE A 97 0.88 -12.34 -2.88
N PHE A 98 0.35 -11.94 -4.04
CA PHE A 98 0.94 -12.27 -5.33
C PHE A 98 1.41 -11.00 -6.02
N ILE A 99 2.61 -11.05 -6.57
CA ILE A 99 3.19 -9.97 -7.37
C ILE A 99 3.66 -10.58 -8.67
N THR A 100 3.11 -10.09 -9.79
CA THR A 100 3.50 -10.55 -11.12
C THR A 100 3.97 -9.35 -11.93
N LYS A 101 5.23 -9.35 -12.32
CA LYS A 101 5.82 -8.30 -13.15
C LYS A 101 5.84 -8.73 -14.61
N ASP A 102 5.54 -7.81 -15.51
CA ASP A 102 5.84 -8.01 -16.94
C ASP A 102 7.37 -8.06 -17.11
N GLU A 103 7.84 -8.85 -18.05
CA GLU A 103 9.29 -9.04 -18.29
C GLU A 103 10.02 -7.74 -18.60
N ASN A 104 9.33 -6.81 -19.25
CA ASN A 104 9.90 -5.54 -19.66
C ASN A 104 9.66 -4.41 -18.65
N SER A 105 9.13 -4.70 -17.47
CA SER A 105 9.00 -3.71 -16.41
C SER A 105 10.38 -3.25 -15.94
N VAL A 106 10.55 -1.96 -15.74
CA VAL A 106 11.83 -1.39 -15.28
C VAL A 106 12.08 -1.61 -13.79
N THR A 107 11.09 -2.05 -13.04
CA THR A 107 11.21 -2.23 -11.59
C THR A 107 12.09 -3.44 -11.27
N GLU A 108 13.16 -3.20 -10.53
CA GLU A 108 14.15 -4.24 -10.16
C GLU A 108 13.96 -4.75 -8.74
N SER A 109 13.49 -3.89 -7.83
CA SER A 109 13.33 -4.27 -6.43
C SER A 109 12.04 -3.68 -5.86
N ILE A 110 11.42 -4.45 -4.97
CA ILE A 110 10.19 -4.05 -4.30
C ILE A 110 10.35 -4.37 -2.81
N VAL A 111 10.11 -3.38 -1.98
CA VAL A 111 9.94 -3.58 -0.54
C VAL A 111 8.45 -3.73 -0.31
N VAL A 112 8.04 -4.91 0.13
CA VAL A 112 6.64 -5.20 0.46
C VAL A 112 6.45 -4.95 1.94
N ARG A 113 5.55 -4.04 2.27
CA ARG A 113 5.20 -3.73 3.66
C ARG A 113 3.74 -4.05 3.88
N VAL A 114 3.45 -4.94 4.82
CA VAL A 114 2.09 -5.33 5.17
C VAL A 114 1.68 -4.61 6.44
N ILE A 115 0.57 -3.91 6.40
CA ILE A 115 0.10 -3.06 7.50
C ILE A 115 -1.23 -3.59 8.00
N GLY A 116 -1.34 -3.74 9.32
CA GLY A 116 -2.57 -4.18 9.98
C GLY A 116 -2.68 -5.69 10.21
N ALA A 117 -1.65 -6.45 9.82
CA ALA A 117 -1.55 -7.88 10.10
C ALA A 117 -0.09 -8.22 10.33
N ASP A 118 0.38 -8.17 11.57
CA ASP A 118 1.75 -8.45 11.99
C ASP A 118 2.83 -7.63 11.25
N ASP A 119 2.48 -6.47 10.79
CA ASP A 119 3.32 -5.46 10.12
C ASP A 119 4.67 -6.00 9.61
N ALA A 120 4.59 -6.83 8.58
CA ALA A 120 5.75 -7.52 8.05
C ALA A 120 6.38 -6.76 6.88
N VAL A 121 7.69 -6.95 6.69
CA VAL A 121 8.44 -6.35 5.58
C VAL A 121 9.18 -7.44 4.83
N TYR A 122 9.04 -7.45 3.51
CA TYR A 122 9.69 -8.41 2.62
C TYR A 122 10.43 -7.66 1.51
N HIS A 123 11.58 -8.18 1.11
CA HIS A 123 12.37 -7.63 0.00
C HIS A 123 12.34 -8.61 -1.16
N VAL A 124 11.90 -8.16 -2.32
CA VAL A 124 11.83 -8.98 -3.53
C VAL A 124 12.65 -8.35 -4.66
N HIS A 125 13.40 -9.15 -5.38
CA HIS A 125 14.31 -8.71 -6.44
C HIS A 125 14.20 -9.58 -7.68
N GLY A 126 14.18 -8.96 -8.82
CA GLY A 126 14.52 -9.57 -10.11
C GLY A 126 13.53 -10.53 -10.75
N ASN A 127 12.72 -11.23 -10.00
CA ASN A 127 11.83 -12.25 -10.55
C ASN A 127 10.55 -11.66 -11.13
N VAL A 128 9.91 -12.42 -12.01
CA VAL A 128 8.66 -12.04 -12.66
C VAL A 128 7.45 -12.34 -11.76
N GLU A 129 7.53 -13.40 -10.98
CA GLU A 129 6.45 -13.81 -10.08
C GLU A 129 6.94 -14.00 -8.65
N TYR A 130 6.14 -13.51 -7.70
CA TYR A 130 6.36 -13.70 -6.27
C TYR A 130 5.08 -14.11 -5.58
N ARG A 131 5.21 -15.02 -4.64
CA ARG A 131 4.13 -15.42 -3.76
C ARG A 131 4.63 -15.32 -2.33
N ILE A 132 3.93 -14.53 -1.52
CA ILE A 132 4.28 -14.33 -0.11
C ILE A 132 3.11 -14.81 0.74
N GLN A 133 3.38 -15.73 1.66
CA GLN A 133 2.41 -16.21 2.63
C GLN A 133 2.73 -15.60 4.00
N ILE A 134 1.75 -14.96 4.60
CA ILE A 134 1.92 -14.28 5.89
C ILE A 134 1.09 -14.97 6.95
#